data_85d5288b014d8748d9d53f1df175418c
#
_entry.id   85d5288b014d8748d9d53f1df175418c
#
_cell.length_a   1.000
_cell.length_b   1.000
_cell.length_c   1.000
_cell.angle_alpha   90.00
_cell.angle_beta   90.00
_cell.angle_gamma   90.00
#
_symmetry.space_group_name_H-M   'P 1'
#
loop_
_entity.id
_entity.type
_entity.pdbx_description
1 polymer ?
#
loop_
_entity_poly.entity_id
_entity_poly.type
_entity_poly.pdbx_seq_one_letter_code
_entity_poly.pdbx_strand_id
1 'polypeptide(L)'
;MGKNKNSLKKYDNVGYFFVLPFVIVFCIFSVYPVLRTLYFSFTNAKIAGVGVTSWVWFDNYKRVFTDKFFWRALWNTVRIWGVNIVLQLGLAFLLTIVFSDIKYKIKGLGIFRIIYYLPNLIAATSVAFLFQTLLDWRYGTFNQIIASIYRLFGANYTPVDWLGSSATAGVTIAVISSWMWFGNSFIMLMAGVQGISKDYFEAAAIDGAGRWTVFGKITLPLLRPVSYTHL
;
A
#
# COMPACT_ATOMS: atom_id res chain seq x y z
N MET A 1 -7.44 45.78 32.30
CA MET A 1 -7.53 44.30 32.38
C MET A 1 -6.25 43.68 31.83
N GLY A 2 -5.24 43.48 32.67
CA GLY A 2 -3.95 42.92 32.25
C GLY A 2 -4.05 41.42 32.14
N LYS A 3 -4.02 40.90 30.89
CA LYS A 3 -3.91 39.47 30.63
C LYS A 3 -2.58 38.95 31.16
N ASN A 4 -2.68 38.03 32.12
CA ASN A 4 -1.58 37.39 32.82
C ASN A 4 -0.71 36.57 31.82
N LYS A 5 0.27 37.21 31.18
CA LYS A 5 1.22 36.59 30.24
C LYS A 5 2.06 35.46 30.86
N ASN A 6 2.13 35.39 32.19
CA ASN A 6 2.93 34.39 32.91
C ASN A 6 2.24 33.02 33.04
N SER A 7 0.92 32.95 32.88
CA SER A 7 0.20 31.66 32.93
C SER A 7 0.43 30.81 31.70
N LEU A 8 0.59 31.41 30.54
CA LEU A 8 0.82 30.68 29.27
C LEU A 8 2.21 30.00 29.22
N LYS A 9 3.27 30.66 29.75
CA LYS A 9 4.62 30.09 29.82
C LYS A 9 4.73 28.84 30.72
N LYS A 10 3.86 28.71 31.72
CA LYS A 10 3.89 27.57 32.66
C LYS A 10 3.34 26.30 32.04
N TYR A 11 2.50 26.40 31.00
CA TYR A 11 1.92 25.25 30.30
C TYR A 11 2.77 24.76 29.13
N ASP A 12 3.69 25.58 28.60
CA ASP A 12 4.55 25.17 27.47
C ASP A 12 5.44 23.97 27.84
N ASN A 13 5.95 23.89 29.06
CA ASN A 13 6.79 22.76 29.49
C ASN A 13 6.00 21.48 29.76
N VAL A 14 4.73 21.57 30.08
CA VAL A 14 3.86 20.41 30.37
C VAL A 14 3.64 19.58 29.10
N GLY A 15 3.50 20.24 27.93
CA GLY A 15 3.37 19.57 26.66
C GLY A 15 4.60 18.70 26.30
N TYR A 16 5.80 19.23 26.56
CA TYR A 16 7.03 18.46 26.34
C TYR A 16 7.13 17.21 27.23
N PHE A 17 6.67 17.32 28.48
CA PHE A 17 6.68 16.20 29.41
C PHE A 17 5.77 15.04 28.95
N PHE A 18 4.60 15.35 28.36
CA PHE A 18 3.70 14.33 27.80
C PHE A 18 4.25 13.67 26.52
N VAL A 19 5.03 14.40 25.72
CA VAL A 19 5.65 13.86 24.50
C VAL A 19 6.95 13.11 24.79
N LEU A 20 7.61 13.37 25.92
CA LEU A 20 8.92 12.84 26.26
C LEU A 20 8.99 11.31 26.26
N PRO A 21 8.04 10.53 26.80
CA PRO A 21 8.07 9.06 26.74
C PRO A 21 8.09 8.56 25.29
N PHE A 22 7.27 9.15 24.40
CA PHE A 22 7.27 8.83 22.99
C PHE A 22 8.61 9.14 22.33
N VAL A 23 9.18 10.33 22.60
CA VAL A 23 10.47 10.73 22.03
C VAL A 23 11.59 9.80 22.47
N ILE A 24 11.63 9.38 23.75
CA ILE A 24 12.62 8.41 24.25
C ILE A 24 12.52 7.10 23.48
N VAL A 25 11.33 6.51 23.38
CA VAL A 25 11.09 5.26 22.66
C VAL A 25 11.47 5.42 21.19
N PHE A 26 11.06 6.51 20.56
CA PHE A 26 11.41 6.80 19.16
C PHE A 26 12.92 6.94 18.96
N CYS A 27 13.64 7.63 19.84
CA CYS A 27 15.09 7.76 19.76
C CYS A 27 15.80 6.40 19.91
N ILE A 28 15.36 5.56 20.84
CA ILE A 28 15.99 4.24 21.09
C ILE A 28 15.70 3.28 19.93
N PHE A 29 14.45 3.18 19.47
CA PHE A 29 14.04 2.14 18.53
C PHE A 29 14.04 2.57 17.06
N SER A 30 14.07 3.87 16.77
CA SER A 30 14.08 4.38 15.40
C SER A 30 15.35 5.16 15.10
N VAL A 31 15.67 6.19 15.86
CA VAL A 31 16.82 7.07 15.56
C VAL A 31 18.16 6.33 15.74
N TYR A 32 18.33 5.63 16.85
CA TYR A 32 19.58 4.90 17.13
C TYR A 32 19.90 3.82 16.07
N PRO A 33 18.97 2.91 15.68
CA PRO A 33 19.23 1.95 14.60
C PRO A 33 19.56 2.61 13.26
N VAL A 34 18.88 3.71 12.91
CA VAL A 34 19.15 4.45 11.67
C VAL A 34 20.56 5.03 11.69
N LEU A 35 20.96 5.69 12.79
CA LEU A 35 22.32 6.23 12.92
C LEU A 35 23.37 5.13 12.92
N ARG A 36 23.10 3.99 13.57
CA ARG A 36 24.00 2.81 13.53
C ARG A 36 24.12 2.24 12.12
N THR A 37 23.03 2.15 11.38
CA THR A 37 23.05 1.69 9.98
C THR A 37 23.86 2.65 9.11
N LEU A 38 23.69 3.96 9.30
CA LEU A 38 24.47 4.98 8.61
C LEU A 38 25.96 4.85 8.94
N TYR A 39 26.31 4.67 10.20
CA TYR A 39 27.70 4.43 10.63
C TYR A 39 28.28 3.18 9.95
N PHE A 40 27.55 2.05 9.98
CA PHE A 40 28.01 0.81 9.37
C PHE A 40 28.11 0.89 7.84
N SER A 41 27.35 1.74 7.19
CA SER A 41 27.42 1.92 5.73
C SER A 41 28.79 2.43 5.25
N PHE A 42 29.55 3.10 6.13
CA PHE A 42 30.91 3.58 5.85
C PHE A 42 32.01 2.62 6.34
N THR A 43 31.64 1.46 6.86
CA THR A 43 32.59 0.47 7.41
C THR A 43 32.46 -0.86 6.70
N ASN A 44 33.46 -1.74 6.88
CA ASN A 44 33.42 -3.12 6.41
C ASN A 44 32.84 -4.09 7.44
N ALA A 45 32.02 -3.59 8.38
CA ALA A 45 31.42 -4.41 9.42
C ALA A 45 30.63 -5.59 8.83
N LYS A 46 30.91 -6.81 9.34
CA LYS A 46 30.15 -8.01 8.98
C LYS A 46 29.07 -8.29 10.03
N ILE A 47 27.92 -8.79 9.59
CA ILE A 47 26.76 -9.10 10.46
C ILE A 47 27.13 -10.03 11.61
N ALA A 48 28.10 -10.93 11.42
CA ALA A 48 28.54 -11.89 12.44
C ALA A 48 29.49 -11.32 13.49
N GLY A 49 29.84 -10.03 13.44
CA GLY A 49 30.75 -9.42 14.43
C GLY A 49 32.20 -9.97 14.44
N VAL A 50 32.53 -10.84 13.50
CA VAL A 50 33.86 -11.46 13.41
C VAL A 50 34.75 -10.61 12.49
N GLY A 51 35.70 -9.94 13.07
CA GLY A 51 36.71 -9.16 12.37
C GLY A 51 36.86 -7.73 12.87
N VAL A 52 38.00 -7.12 12.59
CA VAL A 52 38.26 -5.70 12.90
C VAL A 52 37.44 -4.84 11.94
N THR A 53 36.58 -4.02 12.48
CA THR A 53 35.78 -3.05 11.70
C THR A 53 36.72 -1.91 11.28
N SER A 54 36.92 -1.74 9.98
CA SER A 54 37.69 -0.63 9.42
C SER A 54 36.81 0.30 8.60
N TRP A 55 37.21 1.54 8.50
CA TRP A 55 36.56 2.52 7.64
C TRP A 55 36.87 2.24 6.18
N VAL A 56 35.83 2.13 5.36
CA VAL A 56 35.92 1.93 3.90
C VAL A 56 35.27 3.08 3.13
N TRP A 57 34.85 4.15 3.84
CA TRP A 57 34.25 5.35 3.27
C TRP A 57 33.11 5.01 2.29
N PHE A 58 33.25 5.36 1.04
CA PHE A 58 32.22 5.19 0.01
C PHE A 58 32.33 3.89 -0.80
N ASP A 59 33.25 2.97 -0.45
CA ASP A 59 33.43 1.74 -1.22
C ASP A 59 32.19 0.84 -1.23
N ASN A 60 31.45 0.79 -0.13
CA ASN A 60 30.19 0.06 -0.10
C ASN A 60 29.16 0.65 -1.08
N TYR A 61 29.06 1.97 -1.13
CA TYR A 61 28.17 2.66 -2.07
C TYR A 61 28.60 2.42 -3.52
N LYS A 62 29.90 2.55 -3.81
CA LYS A 62 30.44 2.26 -5.13
C LYS A 62 30.11 0.83 -5.55
N ARG A 63 30.29 -0.15 -4.66
CA ARG A 63 29.96 -1.55 -4.91
C ARG A 63 28.48 -1.73 -5.25
N VAL A 64 27.57 -1.14 -4.46
CA VAL A 64 26.12 -1.21 -4.70
C VAL A 64 25.75 -0.59 -6.04
N PHE A 65 26.25 0.61 -6.35
CA PHE A 65 25.90 1.30 -7.61
C PHE A 65 26.52 0.68 -8.85
N THR A 66 27.61 -0.10 -8.72
CA THR A 66 28.21 -0.86 -9.83
C THR A 66 27.64 -2.26 -9.97
N ASP A 67 26.85 -2.74 -9.01
CA ASP A 67 26.26 -4.07 -9.04
C ASP A 67 25.04 -4.13 -9.97
N LYS A 68 25.15 -4.94 -11.01
CA LYS A 68 24.05 -5.17 -11.97
C LYS A 68 22.81 -5.83 -11.33
N PHE A 69 23.04 -6.64 -10.28
CA PHE A 69 21.92 -7.28 -9.56
C PHE A 69 21.12 -6.27 -8.77
N PHE A 70 21.76 -5.27 -8.17
CA PHE A 70 21.10 -4.17 -7.49
C PHE A 70 20.13 -3.43 -8.43
N TRP A 71 20.58 -3.02 -9.60
CA TRP A 71 19.73 -2.31 -10.58
C TRP A 71 18.59 -3.17 -11.11
N ARG A 72 18.86 -4.47 -11.34
CA ARG A 72 17.80 -5.41 -11.73
C ARG A 72 16.75 -5.56 -10.62
N ALA A 73 17.16 -5.73 -9.38
CA ALA A 73 16.26 -5.84 -8.23
C ALA A 73 15.44 -4.55 -8.05
N LEU A 74 16.08 -3.39 -8.13
CA LEU A 74 15.42 -2.09 -8.05
C LEU A 74 14.36 -1.94 -9.15
N TRP A 75 14.70 -2.26 -10.40
CA TRP A 75 13.76 -2.20 -11.52
C TRP A 75 12.59 -3.15 -11.34
N ASN A 76 12.84 -4.38 -10.89
CA ASN A 76 11.77 -5.34 -10.59
C ASN A 76 10.84 -4.81 -9.48
N THR A 77 11.39 -4.22 -8.44
CA THR A 77 10.60 -3.62 -7.35
C THR A 77 9.70 -2.50 -7.87
N VAL A 78 10.25 -1.58 -8.67
CA VAL A 78 9.49 -0.47 -9.28
C VAL A 78 8.39 -1.00 -10.20
N ARG A 79 8.69 -2.01 -11.02
CA ARG A 79 7.73 -2.64 -11.93
C ARG A 79 6.59 -3.32 -11.17
N ILE A 80 6.91 -4.14 -10.17
CA ILE A 80 5.91 -4.84 -9.34
C ILE A 80 5.05 -3.82 -8.60
N TRP A 81 5.68 -2.82 -7.97
CA TRP A 81 4.97 -1.77 -7.25
C TRP A 81 4.08 -0.94 -8.18
N GLY A 82 4.56 -0.58 -9.37
CA GLY A 82 3.79 0.20 -10.34
C GLY A 82 2.53 -0.55 -10.80
N VAL A 83 2.64 -1.84 -11.14
CA VAL A 83 1.48 -2.66 -11.49
C VAL A 83 0.53 -2.81 -10.30
N ASN A 84 1.08 -3.09 -9.11
CA ASN A 84 0.29 -3.23 -7.89
C ASN A 84 -0.53 -1.97 -7.60
N ILE A 85 0.08 -0.77 -7.60
CA ILE A 85 -0.59 0.47 -7.22
C ILE A 85 -1.69 0.85 -8.22
N VAL A 86 -1.47 0.61 -9.52
CA VAL A 86 -2.49 0.86 -10.56
C VAL A 86 -3.70 -0.03 -10.35
N LEU A 87 -3.50 -1.32 -10.11
CA LEU A 87 -4.60 -2.26 -9.86
C LEU A 87 -5.30 -1.96 -8.52
N GLN A 88 -4.54 -1.76 -7.46
CA GLN A 88 -5.05 -1.47 -6.11
C GLN A 88 -5.90 -0.22 -6.09
N LEU A 89 -5.36 0.91 -6.59
CA LEU A 89 -6.08 2.17 -6.60
C LEU A 89 -7.21 2.16 -7.63
N GLY A 90 -7.02 1.53 -8.78
CA GLY A 90 -8.06 1.36 -9.78
C GLY A 90 -9.30 0.67 -9.22
N LEU A 91 -9.12 -0.46 -8.53
CA LEU A 91 -10.20 -1.16 -7.84
C LEU A 91 -10.81 -0.33 -6.71
N ALA A 92 -9.98 0.32 -5.89
CA ALA A 92 -10.44 1.15 -4.80
C ALA A 92 -11.27 2.35 -5.29
N PHE A 93 -10.83 3.03 -6.36
CA PHE A 93 -11.58 4.13 -6.98
C PHE A 93 -12.90 3.64 -7.61
N LEU A 94 -12.88 2.54 -8.35
CA LEU A 94 -14.09 1.96 -8.93
C LEU A 94 -15.14 1.66 -7.85
N LEU A 95 -14.73 1.01 -6.76
CA LEU A 95 -15.62 0.74 -5.64
C LEU A 95 -16.09 2.04 -4.97
N THR A 96 -15.20 3.02 -4.79
CA THR A 96 -15.57 4.30 -4.21
C THR A 96 -16.65 5.02 -5.05
N ILE A 97 -16.52 5.01 -6.38
CA ILE A 97 -17.54 5.59 -7.29
C ILE A 97 -18.90 4.91 -7.10
N VAL A 98 -18.90 3.57 -7.01
CA VAL A 98 -20.13 2.79 -6.85
C VAL A 98 -20.77 3.04 -5.49
N PHE A 99 -19.97 3.07 -4.41
CA PHE A 99 -20.48 3.14 -3.03
C PHE A 99 -20.64 4.57 -2.49
N SER A 100 -20.13 5.60 -3.16
CA SER A 100 -20.31 7.01 -2.79
C SER A 100 -21.54 7.66 -3.44
N ASP A 101 -22.29 6.94 -4.26
CA ASP A 101 -23.46 7.48 -4.94
C ASP A 101 -24.59 7.80 -3.95
N ILE A 102 -24.96 9.07 -3.89
CA ILE A 102 -26.03 9.56 -3.00
C ILE A 102 -27.40 9.09 -3.46
N LYS A 103 -27.60 8.96 -4.76
CA LYS A 103 -28.88 8.56 -5.35
C LYS A 103 -29.26 7.12 -4.97
N TYR A 104 -28.28 6.26 -4.83
CA TYR A 104 -28.46 4.84 -4.49
C TYR A 104 -27.77 4.53 -3.16
N LYS A 105 -28.47 4.74 -2.05
CA LYS A 105 -27.96 4.32 -0.72
C LYS A 105 -27.85 2.79 -0.69
N ILE A 106 -26.65 2.27 -0.87
CA ILE A 106 -26.41 0.83 -0.80
C ILE A 106 -26.56 0.38 0.65
N LYS A 107 -27.61 -0.44 0.89
CA LYS A 107 -27.81 -1.08 2.20
C LYS A 107 -26.68 -2.05 2.46
N GLY A 108 -26.17 -2.09 3.69
CA GLY A 108 -25.11 -3.05 4.07
C GLY A 108 -23.68 -2.62 3.71
N LEU A 109 -23.42 -1.35 3.42
CA LEU A 109 -22.06 -0.83 3.14
C LEU A 109 -21.01 -1.28 4.17
N GLY A 110 -21.40 -1.40 5.46
CA GLY A 110 -20.51 -1.90 6.51
C GLY A 110 -20.03 -3.33 6.25
N ILE A 111 -20.89 -4.22 5.78
CA ILE A 111 -20.56 -5.61 5.44
C ILE A 111 -19.57 -5.65 4.28
N PHE A 112 -19.80 -4.87 3.23
CA PHE A 112 -18.86 -4.77 2.10
C PHE A 112 -17.48 -4.27 2.53
N ARG A 113 -17.41 -3.28 3.42
CA ARG A 113 -16.13 -2.81 3.98
C ARG A 113 -15.39 -3.91 4.70
N ILE A 114 -16.08 -4.73 5.52
CA ILE A 114 -15.47 -5.86 6.22
C ILE A 114 -14.94 -6.88 5.22
N ILE A 115 -15.74 -7.28 4.22
CA ILE A 115 -15.36 -8.28 3.22
C ILE A 115 -14.14 -7.81 2.42
N TYR A 116 -14.11 -6.55 1.97
CA TYR A 116 -12.99 -6.03 1.18
C TYR A 116 -11.73 -5.80 2.01
N TYR A 117 -11.86 -5.56 3.32
CA TYR A 117 -10.73 -5.41 4.23
C TYR A 117 -10.17 -6.75 4.74
N LEU A 118 -10.97 -7.80 4.68
CA LEU A 118 -10.60 -9.12 5.20
C LEU A 118 -9.26 -9.64 4.67
N PRO A 119 -8.91 -9.53 3.37
CA PRO A 119 -7.62 -9.99 2.87
C PRO A 119 -6.43 -9.31 3.57
N ASN A 120 -6.56 -8.05 3.94
CA ASN A 120 -5.50 -7.29 4.61
C ASN A 120 -5.23 -7.76 6.05
N LEU A 121 -6.20 -8.42 6.69
CA LEU A 121 -6.06 -8.97 8.03
C LEU A 121 -5.34 -10.32 8.07
N ILE A 122 -5.23 -10.99 6.92
CA ILE A 122 -4.58 -12.29 6.83
C ILE A 122 -3.05 -12.09 6.79
N ALA A 123 -2.31 -12.87 7.58
CA ALA A 123 -0.86 -12.82 7.54
C ALA A 123 -0.32 -13.07 6.12
N ALA A 124 0.62 -12.25 5.67
CA ALA A 124 1.17 -12.34 4.32
C ALA A 124 1.76 -13.72 4.01
N THR A 125 2.33 -14.40 5.00
CA THR A 125 2.84 -15.77 4.86
C THR A 125 1.72 -16.75 4.54
N SER A 126 0.56 -16.64 5.19
CA SER A 126 -0.61 -17.50 4.92
C SER A 126 -1.16 -17.26 3.52
N VAL A 127 -1.22 -15.99 3.08
CA VAL A 127 -1.60 -15.64 1.71
C VAL A 127 -0.61 -16.20 0.70
N ALA A 128 0.70 -16.10 0.97
CA ALA A 128 1.73 -16.65 0.10
C ALA A 128 1.57 -18.17 -0.06
N PHE A 129 1.35 -18.92 1.02
CA PHE A 129 1.09 -20.36 0.99
C PHE A 129 -0.18 -20.72 0.20
N LEU A 130 -1.27 -19.97 0.43
CA LEU A 130 -2.51 -20.15 -0.30
C LEU A 130 -2.31 -20.00 -1.81
N PHE A 131 -1.72 -18.89 -2.23
CA PHE A 131 -1.50 -18.64 -3.65
C PHE A 131 -0.43 -19.55 -4.26
N GLN A 132 0.60 -19.94 -3.52
CA GLN A 132 1.55 -20.96 -3.97
C GLN A 132 0.85 -22.26 -4.33
N THR A 133 -0.12 -22.71 -3.51
CA THR A 133 -0.90 -23.92 -3.78
C THR A 133 -1.88 -23.74 -4.94
N LEU A 134 -2.61 -22.61 -4.97
CA LEU A 134 -3.60 -22.34 -6.03
C LEU A 134 -2.96 -22.14 -7.41
N LEU A 135 -1.77 -21.56 -7.46
CA LEU A 135 -1.04 -21.20 -8.69
C LEU A 135 0.05 -22.21 -9.05
N ASP A 136 0.14 -23.34 -8.34
CA ASP A 136 1.09 -24.39 -8.69
C ASP A 136 0.90 -24.81 -10.16
N TRP A 137 2.03 -24.88 -10.91
CA TRP A 137 1.93 -25.15 -12.35
C TRP A 137 1.47 -26.56 -12.69
N ARG A 138 1.67 -27.54 -11.80
CA ARG A 138 1.31 -28.95 -12.01
C ARG A 138 -0.10 -29.24 -11.55
N TYR A 139 -0.44 -28.82 -10.33
CA TYR A 139 -1.66 -29.25 -9.63
C TYR A 139 -2.55 -28.09 -9.22
N GLY A 140 -2.14 -26.83 -9.48
CA GLY A 140 -2.85 -25.65 -9.06
C GLY A 140 -4.24 -25.52 -9.68
N THR A 141 -5.22 -25.25 -8.86
CA THR A 141 -6.63 -25.09 -9.24
C THR A 141 -6.81 -24.06 -10.34
N PHE A 142 -5.98 -23.00 -10.36
CA PHE A 142 -6.09 -21.92 -11.31
C PHE A 142 -5.80 -22.40 -12.75
N ASN A 143 -4.73 -23.17 -12.95
CA ASN A 143 -4.43 -23.80 -14.25
C ASN A 143 -5.51 -24.79 -14.67
N GLN A 144 -6.09 -25.54 -13.72
CA GLN A 144 -7.17 -26.49 -14.00
C GLN A 144 -8.45 -25.80 -14.47
N ILE A 145 -8.83 -24.68 -13.83
CA ILE A 145 -9.99 -23.87 -14.25
C ILE A 145 -9.77 -23.35 -15.68
N ILE A 146 -8.59 -22.76 -15.96
CA ILE A 146 -8.28 -22.24 -17.28
C ILE A 146 -8.31 -23.38 -18.33
N ALA A 147 -7.69 -24.52 -18.03
CA ALA A 147 -7.70 -25.68 -18.91
C ALA A 147 -9.13 -26.18 -19.20
N SER A 148 -10.02 -26.13 -18.21
CA SER A 148 -11.42 -26.52 -18.37
C SER A 148 -12.17 -25.53 -19.29
N ILE A 149 -11.90 -24.24 -19.15
CA ILE A 149 -12.48 -23.23 -20.07
C ILE A 149 -11.97 -23.44 -21.49
N TYR A 150 -10.68 -23.66 -21.70
CA TYR A 150 -10.11 -23.92 -23.03
C TYR A 150 -10.73 -25.15 -23.69
N ARG A 151 -10.97 -26.22 -22.90
CA ARG A 151 -11.66 -27.42 -23.40
C ARG A 151 -13.07 -27.15 -23.91
N LEU A 152 -13.83 -26.26 -23.26
CA LEU A 152 -15.17 -25.87 -23.72
C LEU A 152 -15.15 -25.25 -25.12
N PHE A 153 -14.03 -24.59 -25.48
CA PHE A 153 -13.83 -23.99 -26.79
C PHE A 153 -13.04 -24.91 -27.78
N GLY A 154 -12.79 -26.18 -27.40
CA GLY A 154 -12.05 -27.12 -28.23
C GLY A 154 -10.56 -26.80 -28.38
N ALA A 155 -9.99 -25.95 -27.50
CA ALA A 155 -8.61 -25.53 -27.57
C ALA A 155 -7.73 -26.27 -26.54
N ASN A 156 -6.46 -26.45 -26.88
CA ASN A 156 -5.46 -26.99 -25.95
C ASN A 156 -4.86 -25.88 -25.11
N TYR A 157 -4.70 -26.15 -23.80
CA TYR A 157 -4.08 -25.25 -22.84
C TYR A 157 -2.75 -25.84 -22.32
N THR A 158 -1.70 -25.04 -22.35
CA THR A 158 -0.43 -25.36 -21.69
C THR A 158 -0.38 -24.70 -20.33
N PRO A 159 -0.17 -25.44 -19.22
CA PRO A 159 -0.10 -24.87 -17.89
C PRO A 159 0.99 -23.80 -17.78
N VAL A 160 0.63 -22.68 -17.16
CA VAL A 160 1.56 -21.56 -16.95
C VAL A 160 2.19 -21.69 -15.56
N ASP A 161 3.51 -21.52 -15.50
CA ASP A 161 4.22 -21.37 -14.23
C ASP A 161 4.15 -19.90 -13.77
N TRP A 162 3.11 -19.60 -12.99
CA TRP A 162 2.76 -18.24 -12.55
C TRP A 162 3.81 -17.60 -11.64
N LEU A 163 4.47 -18.40 -10.80
CA LEU A 163 5.41 -17.92 -9.79
C LEU A 163 6.86 -18.25 -10.10
N GLY A 164 7.14 -19.30 -10.87
CA GLY A 164 8.51 -19.70 -11.22
C GLY A 164 9.04 -19.04 -12.47
N SER A 165 8.17 -18.59 -13.40
CA SER A 165 8.60 -17.91 -14.61
C SER A 165 8.93 -16.45 -14.37
N SER A 166 10.09 -15.99 -14.85
CA SER A 166 10.50 -14.57 -14.78
C SER A 166 9.55 -13.62 -15.52
N ALA A 167 8.79 -14.14 -16.50
CA ALA A 167 7.83 -13.35 -17.28
C ALA A 167 6.55 -13.05 -16.48
N THR A 168 6.07 -14.00 -15.68
CA THR A 168 4.77 -13.94 -15.00
C THR A 168 4.86 -13.60 -13.53
N ALA A 169 5.92 -14.03 -12.82
CA ALA A 169 6.03 -13.94 -11.38
C ALA A 169 5.82 -12.50 -10.85
N GLY A 170 6.44 -11.51 -11.48
CA GLY A 170 6.31 -10.12 -11.05
C GLY A 170 4.87 -9.60 -11.12
N VAL A 171 4.16 -9.89 -12.21
CA VAL A 171 2.76 -9.47 -12.39
C VAL A 171 1.85 -10.25 -11.44
N THR A 172 2.08 -11.54 -11.27
CA THR A 172 1.33 -12.39 -10.34
C THR A 172 1.43 -11.88 -8.91
N ILE A 173 2.65 -11.57 -8.44
CA ILE A 173 2.87 -10.98 -7.11
C ILE A 173 2.17 -9.63 -6.99
N ALA A 174 2.23 -8.77 -8.03
CA ALA A 174 1.57 -7.48 -8.03
C ALA A 174 0.03 -7.61 -7.92
N VAL A 175 -0.57 -8.58 -8.63
CA VAL A 175 -2.02 -8.86 -8.56
C VAL A 175 -2.42 -9.35 -7.16
N ILE A 176 -1.66 -10.29 -6.59
CA ILE A 176 -1.93 -10.80 -5.22
C ILE A 176 -1.82 -9.66 -4.20
N SER A 177 -0.76 -8.85 -4.30
CA SER A 177 -0.56 -7.70 -3.41
C SER A 177 -1.67 -6.67 -3.57
N SER A 178 -2.11 -6.38 -4.79
CA SER A 178 -3.22 -5.47 -5.03
C SER A 178 -4.53 -5.97 -4.39
N TRP A 179 -4.80 -7.28 -4.49
CA TRP A 179 -5.95 -7.91 -3.84
C TRP A 179 -5.87 -7.82 -2.30
N MET A 180 -4.69 -7.93 -1.71
CA MET A 180 -4.52 -7.76 -0.27
C MET A 180 -4.80 -6.31 0.19
N TRP A 181 -4.40 -5.31 -0.58
CA TRP A 181 -4.37 -3.93 -0.12
C TRP A 181 -5.49 -3.03 -0.65
N PHE A 182 -6.23 -3.42 -1.72
CA PHE A 182 -7.26 -2.54 -2.30
C PHE A 182 -8.37 -2.18 -1.31
N GLY A 183 -8.74 -3.11 -0.42
CA GLY A 183 -9.80 -2.86 0.57
C GLY A 183 -9.42 -1.79 1.58
N ASN A 184 -8.14 -1.74 2.00
CA ASN A 184 -7.63 -0.68 2.85
C ASN A 184 -7.73 0.68 2.14
N SER A 185 -7.27 0.76 0.90
CA SER A 185 -7.36 1.98 0.08
C SER A 185 -8.81 2.41 -0.15
N PHE A 186 -9.73 1.46 -0.39
CA PHE A 186 -11.16 1.72 -0.51
C PHE A 186 -11.75 2.35 0.76
N ILE A 187 -11.43 1.80 1.94
CA ILE A 187 -11.92 2.33 3.22
C ILE A 187 -11.41 3.76 3.44
N MET A 188 -10.13 4.01 3.15
CA MET A 188 -9.53 5.35 3.29
C MET A 188 -10.19 6.37 2.34
N LEU A 189 -10.40 6.00 1.08
CA LEU A 189 -11.11 6.84 0.12
C LEU A 189 -12.54 7.12 0.55
N MET A 190 -13.26 6.11 1.04
CA MET A 190 -14.62 6.27 1.55
C MET A 190 -14.70 7.16 2.79
N ALA A 191 -13.71 7.09 3.67
CA ALA A 191 -13.60 8.00 4.81
C ALA A 191 -13.39 9.45 4.34
N GLY A 192 -12.53 9.65 3.35
CA GLY A 192 -12.34 10.96 2.72
C GLY A 192 -13.61 11.51 2.06
N VAL A 193 -14.37 10.67 1.33
CA VAL A 193 -15.66 11.07 0.73
C VAL A 193 -16.65 11.51 1.79
N GLN A 194 -16.69 10.84 2.95
CA GLN A 194 -17.60 11.20 4.04
C GLN A 194 -17.25 12.56 4.67
N GLY A 195 -16.04 13.06 4.51
CA GLY A 195 -15.61 14.40 4.93
C GLY A 195 -16.04 15.52 3.98
N ILE A 196 -16.53 15.19 2.79
CA ILE A 196 -17.00 16.18 1.80
C ILE A 196 -18.43 16.59 2.16
N SER A 197 -18.75 17.92 2.16
CA SER A 197 -20.12 18.40 2.41
C SER A 197 -21.10 17.81 1.38
N LYS A 198 -22.25 17.39 1.88
CA LYS A 198 -23.34 16.84 1.05
C LYS A 198 -23.86 17.86 0.04
N ASP A 199 -23.77 19.16 0.34
CA ASP A 199 -24.25 20.23 -0.52
C ASP A 199 -23.65 20.18 -1.92
N TYR A 200 -22.37 19.82 -2.04
CA TYR A 200 -21.72 19.65 -3.36
C TYR A 200 -22.36 18.54 -4.18
N PHE A 201 -22.74 17.46 -3.54
CA PHE A 201 -23.35 16.33 -4.22
C PHE A 201 -24.82 16.60 -4.56
N GLU A 202 -25.54 17.31 -3.68
CA GLU A 202 -26.93 17.72 -3.92
C GLU A 202 -27.02 18.73 -5.06
N ALA A 203 -26.12 19.72 -5.10
CA ALA A 203 -26.02 20.67 -6.23
C ALA A 203 -25.75 19.92 -7.55
N ALA A 204 -24.79 18.99 -7.55
CA ALA A 204 -24.50 18.19 -8.73
C ALA A 204 -25.68 17.32 -9.18
N ALA A 205 -26.49 16.83 -8.24
CA ALA A 205 -27.69 16.05 -8.56
C ALA A 205 -28.78 16.92 -9.19
N ILE A 206 -28.93 18.19 -8.75
CA ILE A 206 -29.83 19.19 -9.35
C ILE A 206 -29.38 19.52 -10.77
N ASP A 207 -28.08 19.66 -11.00
CA ASP A 207 -27.47 19.92 -12.31
C ASP A 207 -27.52 18.67 -13.24
N GLY A 208 -28.06 17.52 -12.79
CA GLY A 208 -28.16 16.31 -13.57
C GLY A 208 -26.81 15.61 -13.83
N ALA A 209 -25.77 15.91 -13.04
CA ALA A 209 -24.46 15.33 -13.20
C ALA A 209 -24.45 13.81 -12.99
N GLY A 210 -23.84 13.07 -13.92
CA GLY A 210 -23.66 11.63 -13.81
C GLY A 210 -22.56 11.26 -12.80
N ARG A 211 -22.54 9.99 -12.34
CA ARG A 211 -21.56 9.46 -11.34
C ARG A 211 -20.11 9.77 -11.67
N TRP A 212 -19.72 9.56 -12.91
CA TRP A 212 -18.34 9.81 -13.38
C TRP A 212 -17.96 11.30 -13.34
N THR A 213 -18.93 12.17 -13.65
CA THR A 213 -18.75 13.63 -13.59
C THR A 213 -18.60 14.08 -12.15
N VAL A 214 -19.45 13.60 -11.24
CA VAL A 214 -19.37 13.87 -9.79
C VAL A 214 -18.04 13.39 -9.24
N PHE A 215 -17.66 12.16 -9.56
CA PHE A 215 -16.38 11.62 -9.09
C PHE A 215 -15.19 12.42 -9.61
N GLY A 216 -15.11 12.68 -10.91
CA GLY A 216 -13.96 13.35 -11.54
C GLY A 216 -13.85 14.84 -11.22
N LYS A 217 -14.98 15.56 -11.09
CA LYS A 217 -14.99 17.02 -10.91
C LYS A 217 -15.19 17.47 -9.46
N ILE A 218 -15.75 16.63 -8.59
CA ILE A 218 -16.05 16.97 -7.20
C ILE A 218 -15.24 16.06 -6.26
N THR A 219 -15.49 14.75 -6.31
CA THR A 219 -14.92 13.82 -5.34
C THR A 219 -13.41 13.75 -5.42
N LEU A 220 -12.86 13.48 -6.59
CA LEU A 220 -11.41 13.30 -6.78
C LEU A 220 -10.59 14.56 -6.47
N PRO A 221 -10.98 15.78 -6.90
CA PRO A 221 -10.25 16.99 -6.53
C PRO A 221 -10.28 17.28 -5.02
N LEU A 222 -11.41 17.03 -4.36
CA LEU A 222 -11.55 17.24 -2.92
C LEU A 222 -10.88 16.15 -2.08
N LEU A 223 -10.66 14.96 -2.64
CA LEU A 223 -9.88 13.88 -2.02
C LEU A 223 -8.36 14.04 -2.18
N ARG A 224 -7.86 14.95 -3.01
CA ARG A 224 -6.42 15.15 -3.22
C ARG A 224 -5.61 15.26 -1.92
N PRO A 225 -6.02 16.05 -0.91
CA PRO A 225 -5.27 16.13 0.35
C PRO A 225 -5.16 14.77 1.05
N VAL A 226 -6.22 13.97 1.04
CA VAL A 226 -6.26 12.63 1.64
C VAL A 226 -5.39 11.64 0.88
N SER A 227 -5.41 11.71 -0.47
CA SER A 227 -4.60 10.84 -1.32
C SER A 227 -3.10 11.07 -1.12
N TYR A 228 -2.66 12.31 -0.88
CA TYR A 228 -1.23 12.62 -0.68
C TYR A 228 -0.71 12.23 0.71
N THR A 229 -1.57 12.13 1.71
CA THR A 229 -1.15 11.86 3.09
C THR A 229 -1.27 10.38 3.49
N HIS A 230 -2.04 9.58 2.76
CA HIS A 230 -2.40 8.23 3.18
C HIS A 230 -2.26 7.15 2.10
N LEU A 231 -1.87 7.49 0.88
CA LEU A 231 -1.59 6.58 -0.24
C LEU A 231 -0.13 6.65 -0.64
#